data_6dc8cd3b3ff44fde78109459c6a330f2
#
_entry.id   6dc8cd3b3ff44fde78109459c6a330f2
#
_cell.length_a   1.000
_cell.length_b   1.000
_cell.length_c   1.000
_cell.angle_alpha   90.00
_cell.angle_beta   90.00
_cell.angle_gamma   90.00
#
_symmetry.space_group_name_H-M   'P 1'
#
loop_
_entity.id
_entity.type
_entity.pdbx_description
1 polymer ?
#
loop_
_entity_poly.entity_id
_entity_poly.type
_entity_poly.pdbx_seq_one_letter_code
_entity_poly.pdbx_strand_id
1 'polypeptide(L)'
;MDDYLDSRNVVSRILLPLMKYARRRRVEVCLRALEGLIELEPNWDKRLKYGDFVVQYGGLNRTERVEVERCLAQSTSREVTMGLFQEARDEAKREGIQQGRREALQEGLLEAIQLGLEIKFGVAGLALMPAIQQIQDPDLMRKIKEALRTAASPEEIRRLYREQPTGH
;
A
#
# COMPACT_ATOMS: atom_id res chain seq x y z
N MET A 1 -14.32 -11.71 25.96
CA MET A 1 -14.60 -11.49 24.53
C MET A 1 -15.62 -12.50 24.02
N ASP A 2 -15.47 -13.78 24.35
CA ASP A 2 -16.36 -14.84 23.82
C ASP A 2 -17.85 -14.58 24.10
N ASP A 3 -18.17 -14.02 25.27
CA ASP A 3 -19.54 -13.61 25.64
C ASP A 3 -20.13 -12.51 24.75
N TYR A 4 -19.29 -11.82 23.98
CA TYR A 4 -19.70 -10.70 23.10
C TYR A 4 -19.75 -11.10 21.62
N LEU A 5 -19.23 -12.28 21.25
CA LEU A 5 -19.22 -12.73 19.85
C LEU A 5 -20.62 -12.83 19.25
N ASP A 6 -21.59 -13.23 20.05
CA ASP A 6 -23.00 -13.41 19.65
C ASP A 6 -23.93 -12.40 20.35
N SER A 7 -23.37 -11.28 20.82
CA SER A 7 -24.15 -10.21 21.45
C SER A 7 -25.19 -9.64 20.48
N ARG A 8 -26.42 -9.43 21.00
CA ARG A 8 -27.50 -8.72 20.29
C ARG A 8 -27.36 -7.21 20.29
N ASN A 9 -26.28 -6.68 20.85
CA ASN A 9 -25.97 -5.25 20.83
C ASN A 9 -24.99 -4.95 19.71
N VAL A 10 -25.41 -4.15 18.73
CA VAL A 10 -24.61 -3.80 17.54
C VAL A 10 -23.29 -3.14 17.93
N VAL A 11 -23.28 -2.28 18.98
CA VAL A 11 -22.06 -1.61 19.44
C VAL A 11 -21.04 -2.61 19.96
N SER A 12 -21.51 -3.59 20.78
CA SER A 12 -20.63 -4.67 21.27
C SER A 12 -20.01 -5.47 20.13
N ARG A 13 -20.77 -5.72 19.07
CA ARG A 13 -20.31 -6.45 17.87
C ARG A 13 -19.24 -5.63 17.09
N ILE A 14 -19.50 -4.36 16.85
CA ILE A 14 -18.57 -3.46 16.14
C ILE A 14 -17.23 -3.30 16.88
N LEU A 15 -17.27 -3.32 18.21
CA LEU A 15 -16.08 -3.15 19.05
C LEU A 15 -15.26 -4.43 19.27
N LEU A 16 -15.71 -5.60 18.79
CA LEU A 16 -14.97 -6.86 18.90
C LEU A 16 -13.50 -6.78 18.46
N PRO A 17 -13.15 -6.12 17.33
CA PRO A 17 -11.77 -6.01 16.90
C PRO A 17 -10.84 -5.27 17.87
N LEU A 18 -11.38 -4.41 18.72
CA LEU A 18 -10.63 -3.66 19.73
C LEU A 18 -10.44 -4.43 21.03
N MET A 19 -11.12 -5.56 21.21
CA MET A 19 -10.99 -6.38 22.40
C MET A 19 -9.70 -7.20 22.39
N LYS A 20 -9.27 -7.66 23.57
CA LYS A 20 -8.09 -8.52 23.68
C LYS A 20 -8.40 -9.96 23.26
N TYR A 21 -7.73 -10.44 22.21
CA TYR A 21 -7.84 -11.82 21.72
C TYR A 21 -6.52 -12.30 21.07
N ALA A 22 -6.41 -13.62 20.84
CA ALA A 22 -5.24 -14.20 20.19
C ALA A 22 -5.21 -13.83 18.69
N ARG A 23 -4.05 -13.47 18.17
CA ARG A 23 -3.85 -13.01 16.78
C ARG A 23 -4.46 -13.97 15.74
N ARG A 24 -4.40 -15.28 15.98
CA ARG A 24 -4.98 -16.32 15.10
C ARG A 24 -6.51 -16.25 14.96
N ARG A 25 -7.21 -15.56 15.88
CA ARG A 25 -8.68 -15.40 15.85
C ARG A 25 -9.14 -14.14 15.12
N ARG A 26 -8.22 -13.41 14.51
CA ARG A 26 -8.51 -12.11 13.91
C ARG A 26 -9.59 -12.19 12.83
N VAL A 27 -9.48 -13.16 11.92
CA VAL A 27 -10.46 -13.42 10.86
C VAL A 27 -11.84 -13.73 11.47
N GLU A 28 -11.92 -14.65 12.44
CA GLU A 28 -13.14 -15.01 13.15
C GLU A 28 -13.78 -13.79 13.81
N VAL A 29 -12.99 -13.00 14.55
CA VAL A 29 -13.48 -11.82 15.28
C VAL A 29 -14.05 -10.77 14.31
N CYS A 30 -13.35 -10.46 13.23
CA CYS A 30 -13.83 -9.51 12.24
C CYS A 30 -15.07 -10.02 11.50
N LEU A 31 -15.11 -11.31 11.16
CA LEU A 31 -16.28 -11.93 10.53
C LEU A 31 -17.51 -11.82 11.42
N ARG A 32 -17.39 -12.19 12.70
CA ARG A 32 -18.48 -12.09 13.68
C ARG A 32 -18.95 -10.65 13.90
N ALA A 33 -18.01 -9.69 13.92
CA ALA A 33 -18.35 -8.28 14.00
C ALA A 33 -19.19 -7.81 12.80
N LEU A 34 -18.78 -8.16 11.58
CA LEU A 34 -19.48 -7.79 10.35
C LEU A 34 -20.83 -8.50 10.21
N GLU A 35 -20.92 -9.80 10.52
CA GLU A 35 -22.18 -10.56 10.54
C GLU A 35 -23.18 -9.91 11.50
N GLY A 36 -22.74 -9.61 12.73
CA GLY A 36 -23.61 -8.94 13.70
C GLY A 36 -24.02 -7.53 13.30
N LEU A 37 -23.13 -6.78 12.62
CA LEU A 37 -23.47 -5.48 12.07
C LEU A 37 -24.57 -5.59 10.99
N ILE A 38 -24.45 -6.55 10.10
CA ILE A 38 -25.45 -6.79 9.04
C ILE A 38 -26.78 -7.21 9.62
N GLU A 39 -26.78 -8.06 10.62
CA GLU A 39 -27.99 -8.59 11.27
C GLU A 39 -28.72 -7.52 12.10
N LEU A 40 -27.97 -6.70 12.86
CA LEU A 40 -28.52 -5.86 13.90
C LEU A 40 -28.72 -4.38 13.50
N GLU A 41 -28.00 -3.89 12.49
CA GLU A 41 -28.13 -2.51 12.03
C GLU A 41 -28.98 -2.45 10.74
N PRO A 42 -30.20 -1.91 10.78
CA PRO A 42 -31.06 -1.84 9.59
C PRO A 42 -30.66 -0.72 8.62
N ASN A 43 -29.95 0.31 9.09
CA ASN A 43 -29.58 1.46 8.27
C ASN A 43 -28.33 1.17 7.44
N TRP A 44 -28.46 1.29 6.11
CA TRP A 44 -27.40 0.99 5.14
C TRP A 44 -26.15 1.86 5.32
N ASP A 45 -26.31 3.18 5.49
CA ASP A 45 -25.18 4.11 5.62
C ASP A 45 -24.38 3.84 6.91
N LYS A 46 -25.10 3.47 7.99
CA LYS A 46 -24.45 3.05 9.23
C LYS A 46 -23.72 1.73 9.07
N ARG A 47 -24.29 0.77 8.32
CA ARG A 47 -23.59 -0.49 8.01
C ARG A 47 -22.28 -0.24 7.29
N LEU A 48 -22.28 0.62 6.28
CA LEU A 48 -21.05 0.98 5.56
C LEU A 48 -20.03 1.60 6.50
N LYS A 49 -20.41 2.68 7.20
CA LYS A 49 -19.54 3.40 8.13
C LYS A 49 -18.93 2.49 9.21
N TYR A 50 -19.73 1.65 9.82
CA TYR A 50 -19.26 0.76 10.88
C TYR A 50 -18.54 -0.47 10.34
N GLY A 51 -18.86 -0.90 9.13
CA GLY A 51 -18.11 -1.94 8.42
C GLY A 51 -16.68 -1.51 8.12
N ASP A 52 -16.50 -0.30 7.61
CA ASP A 52 -15.18 0.31 7.41
C ASP A 52 -14.38 0.38 8.71
N PHE A 53 -15.02 0.79 9.80
CA PHE A 53 -14.41 0.77 11.13
C PHE A 53 -13.91 -0.64 11.51
N VAL A 54 -14.73 -1.67 11.36
CA VAL A 54 -14.36 -3.06 11.68
C VAL A 54 -13.19 -3.53 10.82
N VAL A 55 -13.20 -3.23 9.52
CA VAL A 55 -12.13 -3.60 8.57
C VAL A 55 -10.83 -2.88 8.88
N GLN A 56 -10.89 -1.57 9.18
CA GLN A 56 -9.74 -0.72 9.48
C GLN A 56 -9.07 -1.13 10.80
N TYR A 57 -9.86 -1.29 11.86
CA TYR A 57 -9.34 -1.58 13.20
C TYR A 57 -9.17 -3.08 13.48
N GLY A 58 -9.66 -3.94 12.59
CA GLY A 58 -9.48 -5.40 12.67
C GLY A 58 -8.03 -5.86 12.52
N GLY A 59 -7.16 -4.98 12.01
CA GLY A 59 -5.74 -5.27 11.81
C GLY A 59 -5.48 -6.44 10.85
N LEU A 60 -6.41 -6.69 9.92
CA LEU A 60 -6.35 -7.75 8.92
C LEU A 60 -5.23 -7.47 7.91
N ASN A 61 -4.38 -8.45 7.65
CA ASN A 61 -3.50 -8.40 6.49
C ASN A 61 -4.31 -8.66 5.19
N ARG A 62 -3.65 -8.53 4.04
CA ARG A 62 -4.30 -8.68 2.73
C ARG A 62 -4.99 -10.05 2.56
N THR A 63 -4.34 -11.13 2.96
CA THR A 63 -4.87 -12.50 2.85
C THR A 63 -6.05 -12.72 3.79
N GLU A 64 -5.93 -12.28 5.05
CA GLU A 64 -7.00 -12.36 6.05
C GLU A 64 -8.23 -11.57 5.62
N ARG A 65 -8.05 -10.40 4.99
CA ARG A 65 -9.15 -9.57 4.45
C ARG A 65 -9.91 -10.29 3.35
N VAL A 66 -9.21 -10.89 2.39
CA VAL A 66 -9.82 -11.68 1.32
C VAL A 66 -10.60 -12.88 1.89
N GLU A 67 -10.10 -13.49 2.96
CA GLU A 67 -10.79 -14.60 3.61
C GLU A 67 -12.07 -14.15 4.31
N VAL A 68 -12.05 -13.05 5.06
CA VAL A 68 -13.25 -12.44 5.69
C VAL A 68 -14.29 -12.10 4.62
N GLU A 69 -13.88 -11.46 3.54
CA GLU A 69 -14.77 -11.12 2.42
C GLU A 69 -15.41 -12.36 1.79
N ARG A 70 -14.61 -13.40 1.55
CA ARG A 70 -15.09 -14.67 1.01
C ARG A 70 -16.10 -15.35 1.92
N CYS A 71 -15.81 -15.42 3.22
CA CYS A 71 -16.72 -16.04 4.19
C CYS A 71 -18.03 -15.23 4.31
N LEU A 72 -17.94 -13.90 4.37
CA LEU A 72 -19.09 -13.02 4.44
C LEU A 72 -19.98 -13.14 3.19
N ALA A 73 -19.39 -13.27 2.01
CA ALA A 73 -20.12 -13.45 0.75
C ALA A 73 -20.87 -14.80 0.67
N GLN A 74 -20.49 -15.78 1.47
CA GLN A 74 -21.22 -17.07 1.57
C GLN A 74 -22.44 -16.99 2.49
N SER A 75 -22.38 -16.13 3.52
CA SER A 75 -23.44 -15.98 4.53
C SER A 75 -24.40 -14.82 4.25
N THR A 76 -24.01 -13.88 3.38
CA THR A 76 -24.72 -12.62 3.13
C THR A 76 -24.84 -12.35 1.63
N SER A 77 -25.74 -11.43 1.23
CA SER A 77 -25.85 -11.03 -0.17
C SER A 77 -24.54 -10.39 -0.68
N ARG A 78 -24.21 -10.70 -1.94
CA ARG A 78 -22.99 -10.18 -2.59
C ARG A 78 -22.93 -8.66 -2.61
N GLU A 79 -24.06 -7.98 -2.74
CA GLU A 79 -24.14 -6.51 -2.72
C GLU A 79 -23.68 -5.91 -1.41
N VAL A 80 -24.14 -6.47 -0.28
CA VAL A 80 -23.76 -6.03 1.06
C VAL A 80 -22.26 -6.21 1.28
N THR A 81 -21.74 -7.37 0.92
CA THR A 81 -20.30 -7.67 1.03
C THR A 81 -19.47 -6.73 0.16
N MET A 82 -19.89 -6.49 -1.08
CA MET A 82 -19.17 -5.56 -1.98
C MET A 82 -19.15 -4.13 -1.43
N GLY A 83 -20.26 -3.64 -0.89
CA GLY A 83 -20.35 -2.31 -0.30
C GLY A 83 -19.40 -2.13 0.90
N LEU A 84 -19.40 -3.09 1.83
CA LEU A 84 -18.56 -3.04 3.03
C LEU A 84 -17.04 -3.01 2.76
N PHE A 85 -16.59 -3.50 1.62
CA PHE A 85 -15.17 -3.53 1.25
C PHE A 85 -14.80 -2.54 0.13
N GLN A 86 -15.74 -1.69 -0.31
CA GLN A 86 -15.54 -0.77 -1.43
C GLN A 86 -14.42 0.22 -1.17
N GLU A 87 -14.43 0.92 -0.02
CA GLU A 87 -13.41 1.90 0.33
C GLU A 87 -12.01 1.27 0.41
N ALA A 88 -11.91 0.10 1.05
CA ALA A 88 -10.65 -0.61 1.17
C ALA A 88 -10.07 -1.05 -0.19
N ARG A 89 -10.94 -1.37 -1.17
CA ARG A 89 -10.52 -1.69 -2.54
C ARG A 89 -10.07 -0.45 -3.28
N ASP A 90 -10.79 0.66 -3.14
CA ASP A 90 -10.48 1.92 -3.79
C ASP A 90 -9.15 2.50 -3.26
N GLU A 91 -8.90 2.38 -1.96
CA GLU A 91 -7.63 2.76 -1.34
C GLU A 91 -6.48 1.90 -1.87
N ALA A 92 -6.60 0.57 -1.86
CA ALA A 92 -5.60 -0.34 -2.41
C ALA A 92 -5.32 -0.08 -3.90
N LYS A 93 -6.36 0.27 -4.67
CA LYS A 93 -6.22 0.66 -6.08
C LYS A 93 -5.45 1.96 -6.24
N ARG A 94 -5.75 2.98 -5.41
CA ARG A 94 -5.03 4.28 -5.43
C ARG A 94 -3.56 4.09 -5.06
N GLU A 95 -3.27 3.32 -4.01
CA GLU A 95 -1.91 2.99 -3.60
C GLU A 95 -1.15 2.24 -4.71
N GLY A 96 -1.78 1.24 -5.33
CA GLY A 96 -1.19 0.50 -6.44
C GLY A 96 -0.87 1.40 -7.65
N ILE A 97 -1.77 2.34 -7.99
CA ILE A 97 -1.53 3.31 -9.06
C ILE A 97 -0.37 4.25 -8.70
N GLN A 98 -0.31 4.74 -7.47
CA GLN A 98 0.79 5.60 -7.01
C GLN A 98 2.12 4.87 -7.03
N GLN A 99 2.13 3.64 -6.53
CA GLN A 99 3.33 2.80 -6.53
C GLN A 99 3.81 2.54 -7.96
N GLY A 100 2.93 2.10 -8.85
CA GLY A 100 3.26 1.87 -10.26
C GLY A 100 3.78 3.11 -10.97
N ARG A 101 3.22 4.31 -10.66
CA ARG A 101 3.74 5.57 -11.20
C ARG A 101 5.15 5.90 -10.70
N ARG A 102 5.45 5.63 -9.42
CA ARG A 102 6.79 5.85 -8.87
C ARG A 102 7.81 4.89 -9.52
N GLU A 103 7.47 3.62 -9.62
CA GLU A 103 8.32 2.61 -10.24
C GLU A 103 8.60 2.92 -11.71
N ALA A 104 7.57 3.24 -12.50
CA ALA A 104 7.73 3.62 -13.90
C ALA A 104 8.56 4.90 -14.09
N LEU A 105 8.41 5.89 -13.20
CA LEU A 105 9.22 7.11 -13.23
C LEU A 105 10.69 6.79 -12.94
N GLN A 106 10.96 5.96 -11.93
CA GLN A 106 12.32 5.56 -11.55
C GLN A 106 12.98 4.78 -12.67
N GLU A 107 12.29 3.80 -13.25
CA GLU A 107 12.75 3.00 -14.37
C GLU A 107 13.07 3.88 -15.59
N GLY A 108 12.15 4.76 -16.00
CA GLY A 108 12.38 5.68 -17.11
C GLY A 108 13.53 6.68 -16.88
N LEU A 109 13.75 7.12 -15.63
CA LEU A 109 14.91 7.96 -15.29
C LEU A 109 16.22 7.16 -15.39
N LEU A 110 16.24 5.92 -14.89
CA LEU A 110 17.41 5.05 -14.98
C LEU A 110 17.79 4.75 -16.45
N GLU A 111 16.82 4.41 -17.28
CA GLU A 111 17.03 4.17 -18.72
C GLU A 111 17.60 5.42 -19.42
N ALA A 112 17.00 6.60 -19.14
CA ALA A 112 17.46 7.85 -19.73
C ALA A 112 18.89 8.23 -19.27
N ILE A 113 19.23 7.97 -18.02
CA ILE A 113 20.58 8.21 -17.47
C ILE A 113 21.57 7.23 -18.11
N GLN A 114 21.23 5.95 -18.17
CA GLN A 114 22.07 4.93 -18.81
C GLN A 114 22.39 5.28 -20.23
N LEU A 115 21.38 5.60 -21.04
CA LEU A 115 21.56 6.01 -22.43
C LEU A 115 22.42 7.27 -22.55
N GLY A 116 22.18 8.27 -21.71
CA GLY A 116 22.97 9.51 -21.68
C GLY A 116 24.44 9.28 -21.32
N LEU A 117 24.71 8.40 -20.34
CA LEU A 117 26.06 8.01 -19.95
C LEU A 117 26.79 7.26 -21.08
N GLU A 118 26.08 6.33 -21.70
CA GLU A 118 26.62 5.54 -22.81
C GLU A 118 27.00 6.41 -24.02
N ILE A 119 26.08 7.25 -24.46
CA ILE A 119 26.30 8.14 -25.61
C ILE A 119 27.44 9.12 -25.36
N LYS A 120 27.52 9.68 -24.15
CA LYS A 120 28.45 10.78 -23.85
C LYS A 120 29.84 10.31 -23.42
N PHE A 121 29.89 9.21 -22.67
CA PHE A 121 31.12 8.76 -22.00
C PHE A 121 31.48 7.29 -22.28
N GLY A 122 30.63 6.57 -23.05
CA GLY A 122 30.85 5.17 -23.36
C GLY A 122 30.95 4.28 -22.11
N VAL A 123 31.92 3.35 -22.14
CA VAL A 123 32.14 2.39 -21.05
C VAL A 123 32.47 3.08 -19.71
N ALA A 124 33.21 4.20 -19.75
CA ALA A 124 33.55 4.96 -18.54
C ALA A 124 32.31 5.56 -17.88
N GLY A 125 31.30 5.97 -18.64
CA GLY A 125 30.02 6.44 -18.12
C GLY A 125 29.21 5.29 -17.53
N LEU A 126 29.10 4.16 -18.22
CA LEU A 126 28.34 2.98 -17.76
C LEU A 126 28.89 2.41 -16.45
N ALA A 127 30.17 2.60 -16.14
CA ALA A 127 30.75 2.21 -14.87
C ALA A 127 30.13 2.93 -13.64
N LEU A 128 29.36 4.00 -13.84
CA LEU A 128 28.62 4.70 -12.77
C LEU A 128 27.25 4.06 -12.48
N MET A 129 26.70 3.28 -13.40
CA MET A 129 25.35 2.73 -13.28
C MET A 129 25.09 1.91 -12.01
N PRO A 130 25.99 1.03 -11.53
CA PRO A 130 25.74 0.28 -10.30
C PRO A 130 25.49 1.15 -9.06
N ALA A 131 26.14 2.32 -9.00
CA ALA A 131 25.91 3.29 -7.90
C ALA A 131 24.60 4.09 -8.12
N ILE A 132 24.31 4.46 -9.35
CA ILE A 132 23.10 5.23 -9.69
C ILE A 132 21.83 4.39 -9.49
N GLN A 133 21.88 3.09 -9.75
CA GLN A 133 20.76 2.17 -9.51
C GLN A 133 20.35 2.05 -8.04
N GLN A 134 21.23 2.39 -7.11
CA GLN A 134 20.93 2.40 -5.67
C GLN A 134 20.23 3.70 -5.22
N ILE A 135 20.12 4.69 -6.09
CA ILE A 135 19.49 5.97 -5.76
C ILE A 135 17.97 5.79 -5.77
N GLN A 136 17.35 6.06 -4.63
CA GLN A 136 15.89 5.99 -4.44
C GLN A 136 15.21 7.34 -4.67
N ASP A 137 15.96 8.45 -4.64
CA ASP A 137 15.44 9.81 -4.78
C ASP A 137 15.26 10.19 -6.26
N PRO A 138 14.01 10.35 -6.73
CA PRO A 138 13.73 10.74 -8.11
C PRO A 138 14.26 12.14 -8.48
N ASP A 139 14.37 13.06 -7.50
CA ASP A 139 14.84 14.42 -7.75
C ASP A 139 16.34 14.44 -7.98
N LEU A 140 17.09 13.60 -7.25
CA LEU A 140 18.51 13.40 -7.52
C LEU A 140 18.73 12.75 -8.89
N MET A 141 17.92 11.76 -9.26
CA MET A 141 17.98 11.14 -10.59
C MET A 141 17.70 12.17 -11.71
N ARG A 142 16.72 13.07 -11.52
CA ARG A 142 16.48 14.18 -12.46
C ARG A 142 17.67 15.11 -12.56
N LYS A 143 18.28 15.48 -11.45
CA LYS A 143 19.51 16.32 -11.44
C LYS A 143 20.66 15.65 -12.20
N ILE A 144 20.87 14.36 -12.01
CA ILE A 144 21.86 13.58 -12.75
C ILE A 144 21.57 13.61 -14.25
N LYS A 145 20.31 13.33 -14.65
CA LYS A 145 19.88 13.38 -16.05
C LYS A 145 20.12 14.75 -16.69
N GLU A 146 19.77 15.84 -15.98
CA GLU A 146 19.99 17.19 -16.50
C GLU A 146 21.49 17.54 -16.57
N ALA A 147 22.28 17.15 -15.57
CA ALA A 147 23.72 17.37 -15.56
C ALA A 147 24.44 16.66 -16.71
N LEU A 148 23.92 15.52 -17.18
CA LEU A 148 24.46 14.82 -18.36
C LEU A 148 24.49 15.70 -19.62
N ARG A 149 23.64 16.71 -19.72
CA ARG A 149 23.63 17.62 -20.88
C ARG A 149 24.92 18.44 -20.98
N THR A 150 25.46 18.85 -19.86
CA THR A 150 26.59 19.82 -19.79
C THR A 150 27.88 19.22 -19.23
N ALA A 151 27.81 18.11 -18.47
CA ALA A 151 28.99 17.52 -17.84
C ALA A 151 30.08 17.18 -18.86
N ALA A 152 31.31 17.57 -18.57
CA ALA A 152 32.48 17.31 -19.41
C ALA A 152 33.13 15.94 -19.10
N SER A 153 32.89 15.38 -17.93
CA SER A 153 33.46 14.11 -17.49
C SER A 153 32.52 13.27 -16.64
N PRO A 154 32.71 11.94 -16.56
CA PRO A 154 31.97 11.07 -15.64
C PRO A 154 32.14 11.46 -14.15
N GLU A 155 33.30 12.04 -13.81
CA GLU A 155 33.62 12.47 -12.44
C GLU A 155 32.69 13.59 -11.96
N GLU A 156 32.25 14.49 -12.84
CA GLU A 156 31.27 15.52 -12.51
C GLU A 156 29.91 14.90 -12.12
N ILE A 157 29.47 13.90 -12.84
CA ILE A 157 28.26 13.14 -12.51
C ILE A 157 28.43 12.42 -11.15
N ARG A 158 29.59 11.80 -10.92
CA ARG A 158 29.88 11.08 -9.68
C ARG A 158 29.82 11.98 -8.45
N ARG A 159 30.21 13.25 -8.53
CA ARG A 159 30.14 14.21 -7.41
C ARG A 159 28.72 14.46 -6.95
N LEU A 160 27.75 14.52 -7.87
CA LEU A 160 26.33 14.82 -7.55
C LEU A 160 25.70 13.85 -6.53
N TYR A 161 26.09 12.58 -6.53
CA TYR A 161 25.54 11.60 -5.61
C TYR A 161 26.50 11.18 -4.48
N ARG A 162 27.77 11.60 -4.53
CA ARG A 162 28.71 11.43 -3.41
C ARG A 162 28.60 12.51 -2.35
N GLU A 163 28.20 13.72 -2.73
CA GLU A 163 28.09 14.88 -1.83
C GLU A 163 26.80 14.87 -0.99
N GLN A 164 25.90 13.92 -1.18
CA GLN A 164 24.77 13.75 -0.28
C GLN A 164 25.19 12.87 0.90
N PRO A 165 25.20 13.39 2.15
CA PRO A 165 25.35 12.56 3.32
C PRO A 165 24.18 11.58 3.34
N THR A 166 24.49 10.26 3.40
CA THR A 166 23.52 9.22 3.69
C THR A 166 22.78 9.58 4.99
N GLY A 167 21.63 10.25 4.85
CA GLY A 167 20.75 10.52 5.97
C GLY A 167 20.25 9.18 6.52
N HIS A 168 20.57 8.97 7.76
CA HIS A 168 20.06 7.87 8.59
C HIS A 168 18.60 8.11 8.94
#